data_28d404e3cb5ea618dcf740658e807fb6
#
_entry.id   28d404e3cb5ea618dcf740658e807fb6
#
_cell.length_a   1.000
_cell.length_b   1.000
_cell.length_c   1.000
_cell.angle_alpha   90.00
_cell.angle_beta   90.00
_cell.angle_gamma   90.00
#
_symmetry.space_group_name_H-M   'P 1'
#
loop_
_entity.id
_entity.type
_entity.pdbx_description
1 polymer ?
#
loop_
_entity_poly.entity_id
_entity_poly.type
_entity_poly.pdbx_seq_one_letter_code
_entity_poly.pdbx_strand_id
1 'polypeptide(L)'
;FSAFVFKIQANMNKAHRDRIAFMRICSGEFEAGMNVYHVQGGKEIRLSQPQQMMASERKMITKAYGGDIIGVFDPGIFSIGDTLTTSKEKFAYEGIPTFAPEHFARVRQVDTMKRKQFVKGINQIAQEGAIQIFQEYNTGMEEIIVGVVGVLQFDVLKYRLNNEYNVEIRLENLPYEYIRWIENEDVDMDHLSGTSDMKKIKDLKDRPLLLFAHEWSIRMTEERNKGLILSEFGRS
;
A
#
# COMPACT_ATOMS: atom_id res chain seq x y z
N PHE A 1 3.70 -15.52 -21.04
CA PHE A 1 3.79 -15.43 -19.59
C PHE A 1 3.01 -14.23 -19.09
N SER A 2 2.26 -14.41 -18.01
CA SER A 2 1.69 -13.33 -17.23
C SER A 2 1.65 -13.70 -15.76
N ALA A 3 1.85 -12.70 -14.91
CA ALA A 3 1.80 -12.85 -13.47
C ALA A 3 1.36 -11.54 -12.79
N PHE A 4 0.89 -11.63 -11.56
CA PHE A 4 0.63 -10.44 -10.76
C PHE A 4 1.25 -10.54 -9.37
N VAL A 5 1.64 -9.39 -8.83
CA VAL A 5 2.23 -9.26 -7.50
C VAL A 5 1.10 -9.22 -6.46
N PHE A 6 1.08 -10.18 -5.54
CA PHE A 6 0.04 -10.21 -4.51
C PHE A 6 0.57 -9.94 -3.09
N LYS A 7 1.90 -10.01 -2.91
CA LYS A 7 2.55 -9.77 -1.61
C LYS A 7 3.93 -9.19 -1.81
N ILE A 8 4.31 -8.27 -0.96
CA ILE A 8 5.69 -7.77 -0.83
C ILE A 8 6.13 -8.01 0.60
N GLN A 9 7.34 -8.49 0.78
CA GLN A 9 7.94 -8.71 2.08
C GLN A 9 9.36 -8.18 2.09
N ALA A 10 9.68 -7.35 3.08
CA ALA A 10 10.99 -6.76 3.26
C ALA A 10 11.62 -7.21 4.58
N ASN A 11 12.95 -7.06 4.67
CA ASN A 11 13.71 -7.26 5.90
C ASN A 11 13.54 -8.65 6.55
N MET A 12 13.36 -9.68 5.73
CA MET A 12 13.26 -11.06 6.24
C MET A 12 14.55 -11.53 6.91
N ASN A 13 15.68 -10.97 6.51
CA ASN A 13 16.98 -11.21 7.14
C ASN A 13 17.50 -9.88 7.69
N LYS A 14 17.79 -9.84 9.01
CA LYS A 14 18.33 -8.64 9.67
C LYS A 14 19.72 -8.23 9.14
N ALA A 15 20.49 -9.20 8.60
CA ALA A 15 21.82 -8.96 8.04
C ALA A 15 21.77 -8.36 6.62
N HIS A 16 20.70 -8.60 5.89
CA HIS A 16 20.53 -8.12 4.52
C HIS A 16 19.14 -7.49 4.40
N ARG A 17 19.12 -6.21 4.00
CA ARG A 17 17.86 -5.49 3.69
C ARG A 17 17.36 -5.94 2.32
N ASP A 18 16.86 -7.17 2.26
CA ASP A 18 16.25 -7.73 1.07
C ASP A 18 14.75 -7.44 1.03
N ARG A 19 14.24 -7.27 -0.18
CA ARG A 19 12.83 -7.13 -0.45
C ARG A 19 12.46 -8.14 -1.53
N ILE A 20 11.39 -8.90 -1.29
CA ILE A 20 10.90 -9.93 -2.20
C ILE A 20 9.47 -9.59 -2.59
N ALA A 21 9.22 -9.60 -3.90
CA ALA A 21 7.87 -9.57 -4.45
C ALA A 21 7.41 -11.00 -4.76
N PHE A 22 6.29 -11.39 -4.17
CA PHE A 22 5.64 -12.67 -4.43
C PHE A 22 4.60 -12.49 -5.53
N MET A 23 4.71 -13.33 -6.55
CA MET A 23 3.87 -13.28 -7.73
C MET A 23 3.17 -14.61 -7.94
N ARG A 24 1.90 -14.55 -8.33
CA ARG A 24 1.21 -15.69 -8.89
C ARG A 24 1.34 -15.67 -10.40
N ILE A 25 1.81 -16.77 -10.98
CA ILE A 25 1.82 -16.96 -12.43
C ILE A 25 0.39 -17.28 -12.86
N CYS A 26 -0.17 -16.48 -13.75
CA CYS A 26 -1.53 -16.65 -14.25
C CYS A 26 -1.55 -17.44 -15.56
N SER A 27 -0.52 -17.27 -16.40
CA SER A 27 -0.41 -17.99 -17.66
C SER A 27 1.03 -18.12 -18.13
N GLY A 28 1.28 -19.13 -18.96
CA GLY A 28 2.57 -19.38 -19.59
C GLY A 28 3.59 -20.00 -18.63
N GLU A 29 4.85 -19.92 -19.04
CA GLU A 29 5.99 -20.49 -18.34
C GLU A 29 6.94 -19.36 -17.91
N PHE A 30 7.44 -19.45 -16.70
CA PHE A 30 8.50 -18.62 -16.15
C PHE A 30 9.84 -19.30 -16.34
N GLU A 31 10.82 -18.56 -16.83
CA GLU A 31 12.24 -18.96 -16.84
C GLU A 31 13.10 -17.94 -16.08
N ALA A 32 14.03 -18.44 -15.27
CA ALA A 32 14.93 -17.59 -14.50
C ALA A 32 15.74 -16.65 -15.39
N GLY A 33 15.70 -15.36 -15.08
CA GLY A 33 16.41 -14.33 -15.86
C GLY A 33 15.67 -13.86 -17.10
N MET A 34 14.41 -14.27 -17.32
CA MET A 34 13.59 -13.77 -18.42
C MET A 34 13.30 -12.28 -18.29
N ASN A 35 13.14 -11.62 -19.44
CA ASN A 35 12.65 -10.25 -19.50
C ASN A 35 11.13 -10.25 -19.58
N VAL A 36 10.51 -9.37 -18.82
CA VAL A 36 9.06 -9.15 -18.80
C VAL A 36 8.75 -7.67 -18.81
N TYR A 37 7.59 -7.31 -19.30
CA TYR A 37 7.09 -5.94 -19.21
C TYR A 37 6.36 -5.72 -17.89
N HIS A 38 6.79 -4.75 -17.10
CA HIS A 38 6.11 -4.27 -15.90
C HIS A 38 5.10 -3.21 -16.31
N VAL A 39 3.81 -3.57 -16.29
CA VAL A 39 2.75 -2.76 -16.89
C VAL A 39 2.61 -1.41 -16.19
N GLN A 40 2.46 -1.40 -14.87
CA GLN A 40 2.29 -0.17 -14.08
C GLN A 40 3.56 0.69 -14.08
N GLY A 41 4.74 0.06 -14.14
CA GLY A 41 6.02 0.76 -14.24
C GLY A 41 6.39 1.24 -15.64
N GLY A 42 5.64 0.82 -16.67
CA GLY A 42 5.83 1.25 -18.06
C GLY A 42 7.15 0.82 -18.70
N LYS A 43 7.82 -0.20 -18.20
CA LYS A 43 9.15 -0.61 -18.64
C LYS A 43 9.37 -2.12 -18.66
N GLU A 44 10.33 -2.54 -19.46
CA GLU A 44 10.84 -3.91 -19.45
C GLU A 44 11.82 -4.10 -18.28
N ILE A 45 11.70 -5.21 -17.59
CA ILE A 45 12.55 -5.59 -16.46
C ILE A 45 12.99 -7.04 -16.59
N ARG A 46 14.14 -7.36 -15.99
CA ARG A 46 14.62 -8.73 -15.87
C ARG A 46 14.27 -9.30 -14.52
N LEU A 47 13.59 -10.45 -14.49
CA LEU A 47 13.29 -11.16 -13.26
C LEU A 47 14.51 -11.95 -12.78
N SER A 48 15.14 -11.47 -11.71
CA SER A 48 16.36 -12.05 -11.16
C SER A 48 16.12 -12.73 -9.82
N GLN A 49 16.94 -13.73 -9.52
CA GLN A 49 16.94 -14.48 -8.27
C GLN A 49 15.56 -15.03 -7.87
N PRO A 50 14.89 -15.76 -8.78
CA PRO A 50 13.60 -16.34 -8.45
C PRO A 50 13.75 -17.42 -7.39
N GLN A 51 12.87 -17.36 -6.37
CA GLN A 51 12.85 -18.29 -5.26
C GLN A 51 11.44 -18.88 -5.14
N GLN A 52 11.36 -20.16 -4.85
CA GLN A 52 10.11 -20.80 -4.44
C GLN A 52 10.17 -21.03 -2.93
N MET A 53 9.12 -20.59 -2.25
CA MET A 53 8.96 -20.86 -0.83
C MET A 53 8.34 -22.25 -0.66
N MET A 54 9.11 -23.20 -0.14
CA MET A 54 8.60 -24.47 0.32
C MET A 54 8.82 -24.56 1.83
N ALA A 55 7.76 -24.38 2.58
CA ALA A 55 7.77 -24.33 4.05
C ALA A 55 8.75 -23.27 4.60
N SER A 56 9.81 -23.64 5.29
CA SER A 56 10.81 -22.74 5.85
C SER A 56 12.05 -22.54 4.96
N GLU A 57 12.14 -23.26 3.84
CA GLU A 57 13.32 -23.24 2.97
C GLU A 57 13.06 -22.45 1.68
N ARG A 58 14.02 -21.62 1.30
CA ARG A 58 14.06 -20.93 0.01
C ARG A 58 14.83 -21.77 -0.97
N LYS A 59 14.19 -22.22 -2.05
CA LYS A 59 14.83 -22.92 -3.11
C LYS A 59 14.88 -22.06 -4.37
N MET A 60 16.07 -21.90 -4.94
CA MET A 60 16.23 -21.28 -6.26
C MET A 60 15.53 -22.16 -7.29
N ILE A 61 14.71 -21.53 -8.13
CA ILE A 61 13.99 -22.21 -9.22
C ILE A 61 14.44 -21.67 -10.57
N THR A 62 14.46 -22.53 -11.55
CA THR A 62 14.77 -22.16 -12.94
C THR A 62 13.52 -22.02 -13.79
N LYS A 63 12.47 -22.75 -13.48
CA LYS A 63 11.19 -22.77 -14.19
C LYS A 63 10.01 -22.85 -13.25
N ALA A 64 8.90 -22.24 -13.65
CA ALA A 64 7.60 -22.31 -12.99
C ALA A 64 6.47 -22.10 -14.01
N TYR A 65 5.27 -22.51 -13.68
CA TYR A 65 4.13 -22.58 -14.60
C TYR A 65 2.88 -21.88 -14.05
N GLY A 66 1.88 -21.70 -14.89
CA GLY A 66 0.60 -21.12 -14.50
C GLY A 66 0.03 -21.80 -13.26
N GLY A 67 -0.32 -21.00 -12.25
CA GLY A 67 -0.77 -21.46 -10.92
C GLY A 67 0.32 -21.46 -9.85
N ASP A 68 1.58 -21.49 -10.22
CA ASP A 68 2.70 -21.44 -9.27
C ASP A 68 2.87 -20.04 -8.65
N ILE A 69 3.44 -20.03 -7.46
CA ILE A 69 3.85 -18.82 -6.76
C ILE A 69 5.38 -18.76 -6.73
N ILE A 70 5.92 -17.66 -7.19
CA ILE A 70 7.36 -17.39 -7.16
C ILE A 70 7.63 -16.11 -6.39
N GLY A 71 8.78 -16.05 -5.72
CA GLY A 71 9.33 -14.82 -5.12
C GLY A 71 10.51 -14.34 -5.96
N VAL A 72 10.53 -13.08 -6.32
CA VAL A 72 11.64 -12.44 -7.01
C VAL A 72 12.22 -11.31 -6.18
N PHE A 73 13.52 -11.10 -6.32
CA PHE A 73 14.15 -9.94 -5.70
C PHE A 73 13.51 -8.65 -6.23
N ASP A 74 13.13 -7.77 -5.32
CA ASP A 74 12.53 -6.48 -5.62
C ASP A 74 13.48 -5.34 -5.23
N PRO A 75 14.04 -4.60 -6.19
CA PRO A 75 14.84 -3.41 -5.88
C PRO A 75 14.01 -2.21 -5.40
N GLY A 76 12.74 -2.39 -5.11
CA GLY A 76 11.81 -1.35 -4.67
C GLY A 76 10.94 -0.77 -5.78
N ILE A 77 10.73 -1.55 -6.84
CA ILE A 77 9.96 -1.12 -8.02
C ILE A 77 8.55 -1.69 -8.08
N PHE A 78 8.28 -2.80 -7.35
CA PHE A 78 6.99 -3.45 -7.37
C PHE A 78 6.03 -2.91 -6.31
N SER A 79 4.77 -2.94 -6.66
CA SER A 79 3.63 -2.71 -5.75
C SER A 79 2.68 -3.90 -5.82
N ILE A 80 1.91 -4.11 -4.74
CA ILE A 80 0.83 -5.13 -4.73
C ILE A 80 -0.18 -4.77 -5.82
N GLY A 81 -0.58 -5.74 -6.64
CA GLY A 81 -1.47 -5.55 -7.77
C GLY A 81 -0.76 -5.35 -9.11
N ASP A 82 0.56 -5.17 -9.13
CA ASP A 82 1.31 -5.00 -10.37
C ASP A 82 1.23 -6.22 -11.27
N THR A 83 1.11 -5.96 -12.56
CA THR A 83 1.06 -6.96 -13.63
C THR A 83 2.38 -7.03 -14.37
N LEU A 84 2.83 -8.25 -14.62
CA LEU A 84 4.01 -8.58 -15.40
C LEU A 84 3.61 -9.47 -16.58
N THR A 85 4.08 -9.17 -17.79
CA THR A 85 3.70 -9.94 -18.97
C THR A 85 4.78 -9.94 -20.03
N THR A 86 4.82 -11.02 -20.83
CA THR A 86 5.57 -11.08 -22.09
C THR A 86 4.68 -10.82 -23.30
N SER A 87 3.37 -10.58 -23.09
CA SER A 87 2.43 -10.30 -24.17
C SER A 87 2.79 -8.99 -24.89
N LYS A 88 2.60 -8.97 -26.19
CA LYS A 88 2.67 -7.74 -26.99
C LYS A 88 1.49 -6.81 -26.72
N GLU A 89 0.32 -7.39 -26.42
CA GLU A 89 -0.85 -6.67 -25.96
C GLU A 89 -0.68 -6.41 -24.47
N LYS A 90 -0.49 -5.15 -24.11
CA LYS A 90 -0.34 -4.72 -22.74
C LYS A 90 -1.69 -4.70 -22.06
N PHE A 91 -1.88 -5.56 -21.07
CA PHE A 91 -3.05 -5.60 -20.23
C PHE A 91 -2.63 -5.55 -18.75
N ALA A 92 -3.46 -5.04 -17.90
CA ALA A 92 -3.30 -5.11 -16.45
C ALA A 92 -4.40 -6.00 -15.86
N TYR A 93 -4.01 -6.83 -14.89
CA TYR A 93 -5.00 -7.50 -14.05
C TYR A 93 -5.70 -6.47 -13.18
N GLU A 94 -6.97 -6.73 -12.87
CA GLU A 94 -7.65 -5.95 -11.83
C GLU A 94 -6.89 -6.08 -10.52
N GLY A 95 -6.72 -4.95 -9.82
CA GLY A 95 -5.99 -4.90 -8.56
C GLY A 95 -6.67 -5.75 -7.48
N ILE A 96 -5.88 -6.17 -6.48
CA ILE A 96 -6.42 -6.88 -5.33
C ILE A 96 -7.23 -5.87 -4.50
N PRO A 97 -8.50 -6.17 -4.17
CA PRO A 97 -9.29 -5.31 -3.30
C PRO A 97 -8.57 -5.09 -1.97
N THR A 98 -8.38 -3.83 -1.60
CA THR A 98 -7.82 -3.47 -0.29
C THR A 98 -8.98 -3.18 0.65
N PHE A 99 -8.98 -3.84 1.81
CA PHE A 99 -10.00 -3.57 2.83
C PHE A 99 -9.86 -2.13 3.33
N ALA A 100 -11.00 -1.45 3.44
CA ALA A 100 -11.03 -0.13 4.04
C ALA A 100 -10.55 -0.21 5.51
N PRO A 101 -9.67 0.68 5.96
CA PRO A 101 -9.30 0.76 7.35
C PRO A 101 -10.51 1.12 8.23
N GLU A 102 -10.54 0.56 9.43
CA GLU A 102 -11.59 0.80 10.43
C GLU A 102 -11.07 1.56 11.66
N HIS A 103 -9.74 1.58 11.83
CA HIS A 103 -9.08 2.26 12.95
C HIS A 103 -7.99 3.18 12.43
N PHE A 104 -7.93 4.37 13.01
CA PHE A 104 -7.01 5.43 12.57
C PHE A 104 -6.23 5.98 13.75
N ALA A 105 -4.95 6.24 13.52
CA ALA A 105 -4.09 6.89 14.49
C ALA A 105 -3.15 7.88 13.81
N ARG A 106 -2.92 9.01 14.48
CA ARG A 106 -1.83 9.92 14.12
C ARG A 106 -0.53 9.36 14.65
N VAL A 107 0.49 9.31 13.78
CA VAL A 107 1.80 8.77 14.11
C VAL A 107 2.81 9.88 14.23
N ARG A 108 3.50 9.95 15.36
CA ARG A 108 4.60 10.89 15.60
C ARG A 108 5.83 10.15 16.02
N GLN A 109 6.97 10.49 15.42
CA GLN A 109 8.28 10.01 15.89
C GLN A 109 8.65 10.72 17.20
N VAL A 110 9.28 9.97 18.11
CA VAL A 110 9.76 10.51 19.39
C VAL A 110 11.01 11.37 19.18
N ASP A 111 11.93 10.87 18.37
CA ASP A 111 13.17 11.56 18.02
C ASP A 111 13.07 12.14 16.60
N THR A 112 13.01 13.48 16.51
CA THR A 112 12.90 14.21 15.24
C THR A 112 14.13 14.05 14.33
N MET A 113 15.29 13.75 14.90
CA MET A 113 16.52 13.52 14.13
C MET A 113 16.45 12.24 13.29
N LYS A 114 15.58 11.30 13.64
CA LYS A 114 15.35 10.04 12.91
C LYS A 114 14.30 10.13 11.80
N ARG A 115 13.99 11.34 11.33
CA ARG A 115 12.96 11.58 10.32
C ARG A 115 13.16 10.73 9.06
N LYS A 116 14.37 10.63 8.56
CA LYS A 116 14.68 9.86 7.34
C LYS A 116 14.40 8.36 7.53
N GLN A 117 14.78 7.80 8.67
CA GLN A 117 14.54 6.40 9.02
C GLN A 117 13.03 6.15 9.20
N PHE A 118 12.33 7.10 9.84
CA PHE A 118 10.88 7.03 10.02
C PHE A 118 10.14 6.98 8.70
N VAL A 119 10.37 7.94 7.81
CA VAL A 119 9.72 7.99 6.49
C VAL A 119 10.01 6.73 5.68
N LYS A 120 11.27 6.28 5.67
CA LYS A 120 11.65 5.05 4.99
C LYS A 120 10.93 3.83 5.56
N GLY A 121 10.89 3.69 6.88
CA GLY A 121 10.31 2.54 7.55
C GLY A 121 8.80 2.46 7.37
N ILE A 122 8.09 3.57 7.59
CA ILE A 122 6.63 3.57 7.48
C ILE A 122 6.16 3.34 6.04
N ASN A 123 6.83 3.93 5.05
CA ASN A 123 6.53 3.68 3.64
C ASN A 123 6.78 2.22 3.26
N GLN A 124 7.88 1.62 3.73
CA GLN A 124 8.19 0.22 3.46
C GLN A 124 7.12 -0.72 4.04
N ILE A 125 6.69 -0.49 5.28
CA ILE A 125 5.65 -1.30 5.93
C ILE A 125 4.30 -1.13 5.23
N ALA A 126 3.99 0.10 4.77
CA ALA A 126 2.76 0.35 3.98
C ALA A 126 2.78 -0.39 2.64
N GLN A 127 3.91 -0.44 1.96
CA GLN A 127 4.05 -1.15 0.68
C GLN A 127 3.87 -2.67 0.82
N GLU A 128 4.07 -3.22 2.00
CA GLU A 128 3.77 -4.61 2.31
C GLU A 128 2.26 -4.88 2.51
N GLY A 129 1.43 -3.84 2.54
CA GLY A 129 -0.02 -3.93 2.68
C GLY A 129 -0.52 -4.13 4.11
N ALA A 130 0.36 -4.09 5.12
CA ALA A 130 -0.02 -4.27 6.53
C ALA A 130 -0.75 -3.07 7.11
N ILE A 131 -0.47 -1.89 6.60
CA ILE A 131 -1.07 -0.61 7.01
C ILE A 131 -1.36 0.25 5.79
N GLN A 132 -2.22 1.24 5.94
CA GLN A 132 -2.41 2.31 4.96
C GLN A 132 -1.98 3.64 5.56
N ILE A 133 -1.33 4.48 4.75
CA ILE A 133 -0.80 5.77 5.17
C ILE A 133 -1.55 6.87 4.45
N PHE A 134 -1.91 7.89 5.23
CA PHE A 134 -2.57 9.08 4.75
C PHE A 134 -1.88 10.32 5.30
N GLN A 135 -2.08 11.44 4.61
CA GLN A 135 -1.65 12.75 5.06
C GLN A 135 -2.87 13.65 5.19
N GLU A 136 -2.82 14.60 6.10
CA GLU A 136 -3.82 15.65 6.10
C GLU A 136 -3.74 16.46 4.80
N TYR A 137 -4.90 16.79 4.26
CA TYR A 137 -4.99 17.66 3.10
C TYR A 137 -4.43 19.06 3.47
N ASN A 138 -3.60 19.64 2.64
CA ASN A 138 -2.91 20.93 2.88
C ASN A 138 -1.81 20.92 3.95
N THR A 139 -1.43 19.79 4.51
CA THR A 139 -0.23 19.64 5.34
C THR A 139 0.82 18.80 4.63
N GLY A 140 2.09 19.02 4.98
CA GLY A 140 3.18 18.19 4.46
C GLY A 140 3.25 16.83 5.16
N MET A 141 4.29 16.05 4.84
CA MET A 141 4.59 14.74 5.46
C MET A 141 4.85 14.78 6.99
N GLU A 142 4.61 15.91 7.62
CA GLU A 142 4.86 16.07 9.05
C GLU A 142 3.81 15.38 9.91
N GLU A 143 2.58 15.28 9.40
CA GLU A 143 1.47 14.63 10.08
C GLU A 143 0.98 13.43 9.29
N ILE A 144 1.41 12.24 9.71
CA ILE A 144 1.01 10.97 9.11
C ILE A 144 -0.14 10.36 9.91
N ILE A 145 -1.19 9.97 9.18
CA ILE A 145 -2.29 9.17 9.70
C ILE A 145 -2.12 7.76 9.18
N VAL A 146 -2.18 6.78 10.08
CA VAL A 146 -2.17 5.37 9.73
C VAL A 146 -3.57 4.80 9.91
N GLY A 147 -4.05 4.11 8.88
CA GLY A 147 -5.28 3.33 8.91
C GLY A 147 -4.98 1.84 8.94
N VAL A 148 -5.69 1.10 9.77
CA VAL A 148 -5.57 -0.35 9.92
C VAL A 148 -6.94 -1.00 10.01
N VAL A 149 -7.04 -2.27 9.62
CA VAL A 149 -8.27 -3.06 9.74
C VAL A 149 -8.44 -3.57 11.19
N GLY A 150 -7.35 -3.94 11.84
CA GLY A 150 -7.36 -4.42 13.22
C GLY A 150 -6.35 -3.70 14.10
N VAL A 151 -6.74 -3.38 15.34
CA VAL A 151 -5.93 -2.58 16.28
C VAL A 151 -4.55 -3.17 16.58
N LEU A 152 -4.40 -4.49 16.52
CA LEU A 152 -3.10 -5.15 16.73
C LEU A 152 -2.06 -4.77 15.67
N GLN A 153 -2.48 -4.30 14.51
CA GLN A 153 -1.56 -3.82 13.47
C GLN A 153 -0.80 -2.56 13.93
N PHE A 154 -1.34 -1.78 14.85
CA PHE A 154 -0.61 -0.66 15.47
C PHE A 154 0.58 -1.14 16.32
N ASP A 155 0.41 -2.22 17.07
CA ASP A 155 1.50 -2.79 17.87
C ASP A 155 2.59 -3.38 16.97
N VAL A 156 2.19 -4.05 15.89
CA VAL A 156 3.13 -4.54 14.86
C VAL A 156 3.91 -3.39 14.23
N LEU A 157 3.24 -2.28 13.89
CA LEU A 157 3.89 -1.09 13.34
C LEU A 157 4.96 -0.53 14.31
N LYS A 158 4.59 -0.34 15.59
CA LYS A 158 5.53 0.13 16.62
C LYS A 158 6.73 -0.78 16.76
N TYR A 159 6.48 -2.08 16.87
CA TYR A 159 7.53 -3.09 17.00
C TYR A 159 8.48 -3.08 15.81
N ARG A 160 7.95 -3.07 14.59
CA ARG A 160 8.76 -3.11 13.36
C ARG A 160 9.57 -1.84 13.16
N LEU A 161 8.97 -0.65 13.37
CA LEU A 161 9.71 0.61 13.26
C LEU A 161 10.86 0.68 14.27
N ASN A 162 10.65 0.21 15.50
CA ASN A 162 11.70 0.18 16.50
C ASN A 162 12.81 -0.84 16.16
N ASN A 163 12.45 -2.07 15.83
CA ASN A 163 13.41 -3.16 15.65
C ASN A 163 14.12 -3.18 14.30
N GLU A 164 13.44 -2.75 13.23
CA GLU A 164 13.98 -2.79 11.86
C GLU A 164 14.62 -1.44 11.46
N TYR A 165 14.11 -0.33 11.98
CA TYR A 165 14.51 1.03 11.56
C TYR A 165 15.07 1.88 12.70
N ASN A 166 15.10 1.34 13.93
CA ASN A 166 15.55 2.06 15.13
C ASN A 166 14.78 3.38 15.35
N VAL A 167 13.47 3.36 15.16
CA VAL A 167 12.59 4.52 15.30
C VAL A 167 11.50 4.21 16.33
N GLU A 168 11.46 4.99 17.39
CA GLU A 168 10.38 4.98 18.36
C GLU A 168 9.26 5.94 17.92
N ILE A 169 8.00 5.49 18.01
CA ILE A 169 6.83 6.28 17.64
C ILE A 169 5.83 6.35 18.79
N ARG A 170 5.02 7.43 18.75
CA ARG A 170 3.79 7.57 19.54
C ARG A 170 2.60 7.53 18.60
N LEU A 171 1.56 6.82 19.04
CA LEU A 171 0.28 6.72 18.35
C LEU A 171 -0.78 7.46 19.16
N GLU A 172 -1.49 8.35 18.49
CA GLU A 172 -2.64 9.06 19.01
C GLU A 172 -3.88 8.56 18.25
N ASN A 173 -4.75 7.83 18.93
CA ASN A 173 -5.97 7.30 18.32
C ASN A 173 -6.87 8.43 17.86
N LEU A 174 -7.41 8.31 16.65
CA LEU A 174 -8.34 9.27 16.08
C LEU A 174 -9.75 8.70 16.11
N PRO A 175 -10.79 9.55 16.31
CA PRO A 175 -12.17 9.12 16.47
C PRO A 175 -12.89 8.86 15.15
N TYR A 176 -12.18 8.34 14.14
CA TYR A 176 -12.75 8.06 12.83
C TYR A 176 -12.94 6.54 12.68
N GLU A 177 -14.06 6.17 12.05
CA GLU A 177 -14.43 4.79 11.79
C GLU A 177 -14.68 4.52 10.29
N TYR A 178 -14.90 5.59 9.52
CA TYR A 178 -15.27 5.48 8.10
C TYR A 178 -14.29 6.26 7.23
N ILE A 179 -13.87 5.62 6.13
CA ILE A 179 -13.10 6.26 5.07
C ILE A 179 -13.87 6.20 3.77
N ARG A 180 -13.78 7.27 2.97
CA ARG A 180 -14.40 7.34 1.63
C ARG A 180 -13.43 7.95 0.64
N TRP A 181 -13.30 7.30 -0.49
CA TRP A 181 -12.58 7.83 -1.65
C TRP A 181 -13.48 8.74 -2.45
N ILE A 182 -12.93 9.83 -2.95
CA ILE A 182 -13.62 10.75 -3.84
C ILE A 182 -13.39 10.28 -5.27
N GLU A 183 -14.46 9.91 -5.98
CA GLU A 183 -14.39 9.38 -7.34
C GLU A 183 -14.34 10.48 -8.42
N ASN A 184 -14.70 11.70 -8.06
CA ASN A 184 -14.67 12.84 -8.96
C ASN A 184 -13.23 13.29 -9.21
N GLU A 185 -12.86 13.49 -10.48
CA GLU A 185 -11.51 13.93 -10.86
C GLU A 185 -11.21 15.39 -10.47
N ASP A 186 -12.24 16.27 -10.54
CA ASP A 186 -12.12 17.70 -10.34
C ASP A 186 -12.91 18.19 -9.11
N VAL A 187 -12.59 17.68 -7.92
CA VAL A 187 -13.20 18.16 -6.69
C VAL A 187 -12.37 19.26 -6.06
N ASP A 188 -12.98 20.41 -5.84
CA ASP A 188 -12.41 21.46 -5.03
C ASP A 188 -12.49 21.11 -3.55
N MET A 189 -11.41 20.54 -3.06
CA MET A 189 -11.31 20.09 -1.66
C MET A 189 -11.40 21.24 -0.67
N ASP A 190 -10.99 22.44 -1.05
CA ASP A 190 -11.02 23.61 -0.14
C ASP A 190 -12.44 24.08 0.14
N HIS A 191 -13.29 24.05 -0.87
CA HIS A 191 -14.69 24.46 -0.77
C HIS A 191 -15.68 23.32 -0.43
N LEU A 192 -15.16 22.09 -0.28
CA LEU A 192 -16.01 20.96 0.08
C LEU A 192 -16.61 21.12 1.48
N SER A 193 -17.94 21.16 1.53
CA SER A 193 -18.71 21.34 2.77
C SER A 193 -18.94 20.00 3.46
N GLY A 194 -18.52 19.90 4.71
CA GLY A 194 -18.70 18.69 5.52
C GLY A 194 -19.30 18.98 6.88
N THR A 195 -19.37 17.96 7.70
CA THR A 195 -19.69 18.02 9.11
C THR A 195 -18.44 18.30 9.93
N SER A 196 -18.60 18.69 11.19
CA SER A 196 -17.46 19.00 12.08
C SER A 196 -16.56 17.80 12.37
N ASP A 197 -17.06 16.59 12.17
CA ASP A 197 -16.33 15.32 12.35
C ASP A 197 -15.70 14.81 11.05
N MET A 198 -15.86 15.50 9.93
CA MET A 198 -15.21 15.16 8.68
C MET A 198 -13.78 15.67 8.65
N LYS A 199 -12.84 14.81 8.21
CA LYS A 199 -11.45 15.19 7.97
C LYS A 199 -11.06 14.94 6.53
N LYS A 200 -10.46 15.95 5.91
CA LYS A 200 -9.92 15.88 4.56
C LYS A 200 -8.49 15.34 4.62
N ILE A 201 -8.23 14.27 3.90
CA ILE A 201 -6.93 13.60 3.82
C ILE A 201 -6.58 13.27 2.36
N LYS A 202 -5.36 12.87 2.14
CA LYS A 202 -4.89 12.30 0.87
C LYS A 202 -4.02 11.07 1.11
N ASP A 203 -4.01 10.15 0.15
CA ASP A 203 -3.12 9.01 0.18
C ASP A 203 -1.73 9.33 -0.40
N LEU A 204 -0.86 8.31 -0.49
CA LEU A 204 0.49 8.47 -1.05
C LEU A 204 0.52 8.73 -2.57
N LYS A 205 -0.60 8.56 -3.26
CA LYS A 205 -0.77 8.90 -4.67
C LYS A 205 -1.43 10.28 -4.87
N ASP A 206 -1.51 11.08 -3.81
CA ASP A 206 -2.20 12.38 -3.76
C ASP A 206 -3.71 12.33 -4.07
N ARG A 207 -4.33 11.13 -3.99
CA ARG A 207 -5.77 11.01 -4.17
C ARG A 207 -6.51 11.52 -2.95
N PRO A 208 -7.54 12.37 -3.13
CA PRO A 208 -8.29 12.94 -2.02
C PRO A 208 -9.25 11.90 -1.40
N LEU A 209 -9.32 11.89 -0.07
CA LEU A 209 -10.21 11.04 0.72
C LEU A 209 -10.81 11.83 1.88
N LEU A 210 -11.86 11.27 2.42
CA LEU A 210 -12.54 11.81 3.60
C LEU A 210 -12.60 10.76 4.72
N LEU A 211 -12.32 11.18 5.94
CA LEU A 211 -12.56 10.41 7.16
C LEU A 211 -13.79 10.96 7.87
N PHE A 212 -14.59 10.07 8.45
CA PHE A 212 -15.78 10.40 9.23
C PHE A 212 -15.83 9.59 10.52
N ALA A 213 -16.30 10.22 11.59
CA ALA A 213 -16.56 9.53 12.86
C ALA A 213 -17.91 8.79 12.84
N HIS A 214 -18.87 9.25 12.03
CA HIS A 214 -20.23 8.72 12.01
C HIS A 214 -20.76 8.52 10.59
N GLU A 215 -21.52 7.45 10.39
CA GLU A 215 -22.11 7.13 9.07
C GLU A 215 -23.06 8.22 8.56
N TRP A 216 -23.83 8.87 9.45
CA TRP A 216 -24.73 9.94 9.04
C TRP A 216 -23.98 11.15 8.43
N SER A 217 -22.74 11.40 8.87
CA SER A 217 -21.91 12.47 8.34
C SER A 217 -21.55 12.29 6.88
N ILE A 218 -21.46 11.05 6.42
CA ILE A 218 -21.23 10.71 5.02
C ILE A 218 -22.41 11.21 4.18
N ARG A 219 -23.63 10.84 4.56
CA ARG A 219 -24.86 11.27 3.87
C ARG A 219 -25.01 12.78 3.84
N MET A 220 -24.77 13.43 4.98
CA MET A 220 -24.83 14.90 5.07
C MET A 220 -23.82 15.59 4.16
N THR A 221 -22.62 14.99 4.02
CA THR A 221 -21.60 15.54 3.13
C THR A 221 -21.98 15.39 1.66
N GLU A 222 -22.55 14.26 1.26
CA GLU A 222 -23.08 14.06 -0.09
C GLU A 222 -24.24 15.01 -0.41
N GLU A 223 -25.17 15.21 0.52
CA GLU A 223 -26.30 16.14 0.36
C GLU A 223 -25.85 17.60 0.20
N ARG A 224 -24.83 18.01 0.93
CA ARG A 224 -24.27 19.38 0.88
C ARG A 224 -23.45 19.67 -0.36
N ASN A 225 -22.90 18.63 -0.98
CA ASN A 225 -22.03 18.75 -2.16
C ASN A 225 -22.65 18.01 -3.36
N LYS A 226 -23.58 18.66 -4.05
CA LYS A 226 -24.27 18.06 -5.20
C LYS A 226 -23.27 17.58 -6.26
N GLY A 227 -23.36 16.32 -6.61
CA GLY A 227 -22.49 15.69 -7.60
C GLY A 227 -21.24 15.04 -7.02
N LEU A 228 -20.99 15.15 -5.71
CA LEU A 228 -19.93 14.42 -5.04
C LEU A 228 -20.26 12.91 -5.02
N ILE A 229 -19.31 12.10 -5.48
CA ILE A 229 -19.42 10.63 -5.50
C ILE A 229 -18.38 10.07 -4.54
N LEU A 230 -18.83 9.42 -3.49
CA LEU A 230 -18.02 8.77 -2.50
C LEU A 230 -18.06 7.24 -2.67
N SER A 231 -16.91 6.60 -2.56
CA SER A 231 -16.76 5.14 -2.67
C SER A 231 -16.11 4.57 -1.39
N GLU A 232 -16.54 3.37 -1.01
CA GLU A 232 -15.92 2.60 0.08
C GLU A 232 -14.60 1.95 -0.33
N PHE A 233 -14.35 1.85 -1.61
CA PHE A 233 -13.16 1.20 -2.16
C PHE A 233 -12.38 2.18 -3.02
N GLY A 234 -11.07 2.25 -2.78
CA GLY A 234 -10.18 2.96 -3.67
C GLY A 234 -10.01 2.20 -4.99
N ARG A 235 -10.05 2.90 -6.11
CA ARG A 235 -9.59 2.33 -7.38
C ARG A 235 -8.06 2.18 -7.31
N SER A 236 -7.58 0.99 -7.62
CA SER A 236 -6.15 0.67 -7.69
C SER A 236 -5.45 1.38 -8.84
#